data_f200fa25942bd50182998f752ba87771
#
_entry.id   f200fa25942bd50182998f752ba87771
#
_cell.length_a   1.000
_cell.length_b   1.000
_cell.length_c   1.000
_cell.angle_alpha   90.00
_cell.angle_beta   90.00
_cell.angle_gamma   90.00
#
_symmetry.space_group_name_H-M   'P 1'
#
loop_
_entity.id
_entity.type
_entity.pdbx_description
1 polymer ?
#
loop_
_entity_poly.entity_id
_entity_poly.type
_entity_poly.pdbx_seq_one_letter_code
_entity_poly.pdbx_strand_id
1 'polypeptide(L)'
;GSTLLADGIITPPISVASSIEGLQAINPDIPTIPIIIAILAMLFIIQRFGTNLVGKFFGPMMLIWFSMLGILGISHLSDHWHILAALNPVYGIELLTQYPDGFWVLGAVFLCTTGAEALYSDLGHCGRSNIRISWIFVKAMLVLNYLGQGAWLLGQEGKLLAGRNPFFELMSPAFLPFGIAIAAMAAIIASQALISGSFTLINEAIRLNFWPKVKVVYPSDLRGQLYIPSVNWLLFAGCIGIVLYFKESSGMEAAYGLAIILTMVMTTLLLSYYLYLNKFHILLIACVLILFSTIEFSFLAANLSKFSHGGWVTLMVASVLFTVMMVLYYSRKIRNSLVEFVVIDDYLPLINALSNDQTVPKYATHLVYLTSANMSDEIEAKVIYSILQKQPKRADMYWFVHVDVMDEPYTMDYKVIELIKGNIIRIDFRLGFRVEPRINLMFRKVVEDMVKNFEVDITSRYESLGRKNLDRKSVV
;
A
#
# COMPACT_ATOMS: atom_id res chain seq x y z
N GLY A 1 4.99 6.33 5.55
CA GLY A 1 3.85 5.38 5.57
C GLY A 1 2.56 6.03 6.05
N SER A 2 2.51 6.59 7.27
CA SER A 2 1.30 7.23 7.83
C SER A 2 0.84 8.43 7.00
N THR A 3 1.74 9.24 6.47
CA THR A 3 1.42 10.38 5.60
C THR A 3 0.80 9.92 4.28
N LEU A 4 1.32 8.87 3.66
CA LEU A 4 0.75 8.29 2.44
C LEU A 4 -0.63 7.65 2.67
N LEU A 5 -0.85 7.06 3.85
CA LEU A 5 -2.18 6.57 4.23
C LEU A 5 -3.17 7.70 4.48
N ALA A 6 -2.71 8.82 5.08
CA ALA A 6 -3.53 10.01 5.24
C ALA A 6 -3.90 10.60 3.87
N ASP A 7 -2.98 10.61 2.92
CA ASP A 7 -3.24 10.97 1.53
C ASP A 7 -4.28 10.06 0.88
N GLY A 8 -4.21 8.74 1.13
CA GLY A 8 -5.22 7.76 0.71
C GLY A 8 -6.64 8.02 1.25
N ILE A 9 -6.79 8.81 2.32
CA ILE A 9 -8.08 9.26 2.86
C ILE A 9 -8.53 10.58 2.23
N ILE A 10 -7.60 11.47 1.83
CA ILE A 10 -7.91 12.84 1.38
C ILE A 10 -8.05 12.90 -0.15
N THR A 11 -7.21 12.20 -0.89
CA THR A 11 -7.15 12.31 -2.35
C THR A 11 -8.40 11.77 -3.08
N PRO A 12 -9.01 10.63 -2.71
CA PRO A 12 -10.26 10.21 -3.36
C PRO A 12 -11.40 11.22 -3.20
N PRO A 13 -11.69 11.79 -2.01
CA PRO A 13 -12.66 12.86 -1.84
C PRO A 13 -12.42 14.08 -2.71
N ILE A 14 -11.20 14.66 -2.68
CA ILE A 14 -10.93 15.88 -3.43
C ILE A 14 -11.01 15.67 -4.94
N SER A 15 -10.51 14.55 -5.44
CA SER A 15 -10.53 14.22 -6.87
C SER A 15 -11.96 14.03 -7.38
N VAL A 16 -12.80 13.31 -6.63
CA VAL A 16 -14.21 13.13 -7.00
C VAL A 16 -14.98 14.43 -6.83
N ALA A 17 -14.78 15.19 -5.75
CA ALA A 17 -15.46 16.45 -5.51
C ALA A 17 -15.18 17.46 -6.62
N SER A 18 -13.90 17.70 -6.95
CA SER A 18 -13.52 18.67 -7.99
C SER A 18 -14.08 18.32 -9.38
N SER A 19 -14.24 17.01 -9.68
CA SER A 19 -14.86 16.58 -10.95
C SER A 19 -16.37 16.79 -10.97
N ILE A 20 -17.07 16.57 -9.85
CA ILE A 20 -18.53 16.67 -9.73
C ILE A 20 -18.99 18.12 -9.54
N GLU A 21 -18.15 18.96 -8.96
CA GLU A 21 -18.42 20.42 -8.86
C GLU A 21 -18.61 21.07 -10.23
N GLY A 22 -18.09 20.49 -11.32
CA GLY A 22 -18.41 20.89 -12.68
C GLY A 22 -19.91 20.87 -13.00
N LEU A 23 -20.73 20.06 -12.30
CA LEU A 23 -22.20 20.09 -12.49
C LEU A 23 -22.82 21.40 -12.02
N GLN A 24 -22.19 22.09 -11.08
CA GLN A 24 -22.68 23.43 -10.64
C GLN A 24 -22.51 24.49 -11.71
N ALA A 25 -21.60 24.29 -12.69
CA ALA A 25 -21.52 25.16 -13.87
C ALA A 25 -22.74 24.99 -14.80
N ILE A 26 -23.44 23.82 -14.72
CA ILE A 26 -24.67 23.58 -15.48
C ILE A 26 -25.88 24.07 -14.67
N ASN A 27 -25.96 23.70 -13.41
CA ASN A 27 -27.02 24.10 -12.49
C ASN A 27 -26.47 24.22 -11.07
N PRO A 28 -26.40 25.42 -10.49
CA PRO A 28 -25.88 25.68 -9.15
C PRO A 28 -26.64 24.96 -8.02
N ASP A 29 -27.90 24.59 -8.24
CA ASP A 29 -28.73 23.96 -7.20
C ASP A 29 -28.49 22.43 -7.05
N ILE A 30 -27.64 21.85 -7.89
CA ILE A 30 -27.36 20.38 -7.81
C ILE A 30 -26.64 20.04 -6.51
N PRO A 31 -27.19 19.13 -5.69
CA PRO A 31 -26.52 18.68 -4.47
C PRO A 31 -25.33 17.77 -4.81
N THR A 32 -24.12 18.30 -4.76
CA THR A 32 -22.89 17.56 -5.13
C THR A 32 -22.50 16.52 -4.08
N ILE A 33 -22.69 16.80 -2.78
CA ILE A 33 -22.28 15.93 -1.67
C ILE A 33 -22.86 14.51 -1.75
N PRO A 34 -24.18 14.30 -1.96
CA PRO A 34 -24.73 12.96 -2.12
C PRO A 34 -24.17 12.19 -3.32
N ILE A 35 -23.88 12.91 -4.41
CA ILE A 35 -23.31 12.31 -5.63
C ILE A 35 -21.88 11.85 -5.35
N ILE A 36 -21.06 12.68 -4.70
CA ILE A 36 -19.69 12.36 -4.29
C ILE A 36 -19.69 11.13 -3.39
N ILE A 37 -20.56 11.09 -2.37
CA ILE A 37 -20.68 9.95 -1.44
C ILE A 37 -21.08 8.68 -2.20
N ALA A 38 -22.03 8.76 -3.14
CA ALA A 38 -22.46 7.63 -3.94
C ALA A 38 -21.32 7.06 -4.82
N ILE A 39 -20.54 7.94 -5.46
CA ILE A 39 -19.37 7.54 -6.25
C ILE A 39 -18.31 6.90 -5.38
N LEU A 40 -17.98 7.48 -4.22
CA LEU A 40 -17.02 6.91 -3.29
C LEU A 40 -17.52 5.54 -2.75
N ALA A 41 -18.80 5.43 -2.40
CA ALA A 41 -19.36 4.15 -1.95
C ALA A 41 -19.25 3.07 -3.03
N MET A 42 -19.57 3.40 -4.28
CA MET A 42 -19.41 2.52 -5.43
C MET A 42 -17.94 2.09 -5.59
N LEU A 43 -17.00 3.05 -5.52
CA LEU A 43 -15.57 2.81 -5.66
C LEU A 43 -15.07 1.83 -4.61
N PHE A 44 -15.40 2.02 -3.33
CA PHE A 44 -14.97 1.14 -2.24
C PHE A 44 -15.67 -0.23 -2.24
N ILE A 45 -16.90 -0.34 -2.73
CA ILE A 45 -17.60 -1.61 -2.90
C ILE A 45 -16.97 -2.45 -4.03
N ILE A 46 -16.57 -1.81 -5.13
CA ILE A 46 -15.96 -2.50 -6.28
C ILE A 46 -14.58 -3.07 -5.93
N GLN A 47 -13.86 -2.51 -4.95
CA GLN A 47 -12.53 -2.99 -4.54
C GLN A 47 -12.45 -4.50 -4.28
N ARG A 48 -13.51 -5.08 -3.69
CA ARG A 48 -13.56 -6.51 -3.36
C ARG A 48 -13.49 -7.44 -4.56
N PHE A 49 -13.88 -6.95 -5.76
CA PHE A 49 -13.88 -7.76 -6.99
C PHE A 49 -12.52 -7.74 -7.72
N GLY A 50 -11.59 -6.90 -7.26
CA GLY A 50 -10.28 -6.71 -7.88
C GLY A 50 -10.33 -5.81 -9.12
N THR A 51 -9.15 -5.37 -9.54
CA THR A 51 -8.99 -4.39 -10.63
C THR A 51 -8.89 -5.03 -12.01
N ASN A 52 -8.82 -6.36 -12.12
CA ASN A 52 -8.58 -7.04 -13.39
C ASN A 52 -9.61 -6.75 -14.49
N LEU A 53 -10.88 -6.66 -14.12
CA LEU A 53 -11.97 -6.46 -15.07
C LEU A 53 -12.09 -4.98 -15.45
N VAL A 54 -11.95 -4.10 -14.47
CA VAL A 54 -12.07 -2.64 -14.64
C VAL A 54 -10.78 -2.05 -15.21
N GLY A 55 -9.62 -2.61 -14.86
CA GLY A 55 -8.31 -2.10 -15.28
C GLY A 55 -8.08 -2.11 -16.80
N LYS A 56 -8.75 -3.00 -17.54
CA LYS A 56 -8.69 -3.02 -19.01
C LYS A 56 -9.27 -1.74 -19.65
N PHE A 57 -10.21 -1.10 -18.96
CA PHE A 57 -10.83 0.14 -19.43
C PHE A 57 -10.06 1.39 -18.99
N PHE A 58 -9.17 1.28 -18.00
CA PHE A 58 -8.43 2.42 -17.46
C PHE A 58 -7.52 3.07 -18.50
N GLY A 59 -6.76 2.27 -19.24
CA GLY A 59 -5.86 2.79 -20.28
C GLY A 59 -6.58 3.60 -21.36
N PRO A 60 -7.56 3.03 -22.05
CA PRO A 60 -8.35 3.78 -23.04
C PRO A 60 -9.04 5.02 -22.46
N MET A 61 -9.59 4.92 -21.25
CA MET A 61 -10.28 6.06 -20.62
C MET A 61 -9.30 7.19 -20.28
N MET A 62 -8.13 6.88 -19.75
CA MET A 62 -7.09 7.88 -19.48
C MET A 62 -6.52 8.48 -20.77
N LEU A 63 -6.44 7.70 -21.84
CA LEU A 63 -6.08 8.25 -23.16
C LEU A 63 -7.09 9.29 -23.65
N ILE A 64 -8.40 9.00 -23.51
CA ILE A 64 -9.47 9.96 -23.83
C ILE A 64 -9.35 11.20 -22.95
N TRP A 65 -9.14 11.03 -21.63
CA TRP A 65 -8.97 12.13 -20.68
C TRP A 65 -7.83 13.06 -21.07
N PHE A 66 -6.60 12.54 -21.23
CA PHE A 66 -5.47 13.39 -21.59
C PHE A 66 -5.57 13.98 -22.99
N SER A 67 -6.13 13.24 -23.95
CA SER A 67 -6.40 13.80 -25.29
C SER A 67 -7.39 14.95 -25.23
N MET A 68 -8.46 14.83 -24.44
CA MET A 68 -9.42 15.91 -24.20
C MET A 68 -8.73 17.15 -23.61
N LEU A 69 -7.87 16.98 -22.60
CA LEU A 69 -7.10 18.07 -22.00
C LEU A 69 -6.26 18.81 -23.04
N GLY A 70 -5.54 18.05 -23.89
CA GLY A 70 -4.70 18.63 -24.93
C GLY A 70 -5.51 19.34 -26.00
N ILE A 71 -6.62 18.78 -26.46
CA ILE A 71 -7.50 19.39 -27.48
C ILE A 71 -8.12 20.69 -26.97
N LEU A 72 -8.66 20.67 -25.74
CA LEU A 72 -9.21 21.86 -25.09
C LEU A 72 -8.14 22.94 -24.92
N GLY A 73 -6.93 22.55 -24.53
CA GLY A 73 -5.81 23.48 -24.41
C GLY A 73 -5.44 24.14 -25.73
N ILE A 74 -5.29 23.34 -26.79
CA ILE A 74 -4.92 23.85 -28.12
C ILE A 74 -6.04 24.77 -28.70
N SER A 75 -7.31 24.42 -28.50
CA SER A 75 -8.44 25.20 -29.07
C SER A 75 -8.49 26.63 -28.55
N HIS A 76 -8.03 26.89 -27.32
CA HIS A 76 -8.02 28.27 -26.76
C HIS A 76 -6.63 28.92 -26.85
N LEU A 77 -5.60 28.19 -27.19
CA LEU A 77 -4.25 28.76 -27.36
C LEU A 77 -4.20 29.76 -28.52
N SER A 78 -5.00 29.53 -29.55
CA SER A 78 -5.09 30.43 -30.71
C SER A 78 -5.61 31.84 -30.38
N ASP A 79 -6.36 31.97 -29.28
CA ASP A 79 -6.99 33.24 -28.92
C ASP A 79 -5.95 34.23 -28.34
N HIS A 80 -4.95 33.74 -27.62
CA HIS A 80 -3.92 34.52 -26.94
C HIS A 80 -2.54 33.87 -26.99
N TRP A 81 -1.85 33.94 -28.13
CA TRP A 81 -0.50 33.37 -28.31
C TRP A 81 0.55 33.92 -27.33
N HIS A 82 0.30 35.12 -26.77
CA HIS A 82 1.19 35.71 -25.77
C HIS A 82 1.40 34.83 -24.53
N ILE A 83 0.47 33.91 -24.24
CA ILE A 83 0.64 32.94 -23.12
C ILE A 83 1.92 32.08 -23.25
N LEU A 84 2.44 31.89 -24.46
CA LEU A 84 3.71 31.18 -24.68
C LEU A 84 4.90 31.86 -24.00
N ALA A 85 4.81 33.17 -23.70
CA ALA A 85 5.79 33.85 -22.89
C ALA A 85 5.96 33.24 -21.51
N ALA A 86 4.95 32.54 -20.95
CA ALA A 86 5.01 31.82 -19.69
C ALA A 86 6.04 30.67 -19.70
N LEU A 87 6.49 30.20 -20.86
CA LEU A 87 7.60 29.26 -20.97
C LEU A 87 8.96 29.89 -20.62
N ASN A 88 9.06 31.21 -20.58
CA ASN A 88 10.26 31.90 -20.12
C ASN A 88 10.25 31.96 -18.58
N PRO A 89 11.23 31.31 -17.89
CA PRO A 89 11.28 31.26 -16.43
C PRO A 89 11.42 32.62 -15.74
N VAL A 90 11.82 33.68 -16.48
CA VAL A 90 11.95 35.04 -15.93
C VAL A 90 10.63 35.52 -15.35
N TYR A 91 9.49 35.32 -16.05
CA TYR A 91 8.19 35.71 -15.55
C TYR A 91 7.79 35.00 -14.26
N GLY A 92 8.18 33.73 -14.11
CA GLY A 92 7.97 33.00 -12.86
C GLY A 92 8.81 33.58 -11.71
N ILE A 93 10.07 33.95 -11.98
CA ILE A 93 10.94 34.59 -10.99
C ILE A 93 10.40 35.97 -10.60
N GLU A 94 9.95 36.76 -11.56
CA GLU A 94 9.33 38.07 -11.32
C GLU A 94 8.08 37.93 -10.45
N LEU A 95 7.20 36.96 -10.75
CA LEU A 95 6.02 36.68 -9.92
C LEU A 95 6.41 36.38 -8.47
N LEU A 96 7.41 35.53 -8.25
CA LEU A 96 7.84 35.13 -6.91
C LEU A 96 8.54 36.25 -6.12
N THR A 97 9.22 37.19 -6.79
CA THR A 97 10.06 38.20 -6.14
C THR A 97 9.42 39.58 -6.08
N GLN A 98 8.59 39.95 -7.04
CA GLN A 98 8.07 41.31 -7.17
C GLN A 98 6.63 41.45 -6.64
N TYR A 99 5.84 40.36 -6.65
CA TYR A 99 4.47 40.43 -6.15
C TYR A 99 4.41 40.08 -4.66
N PRO A 100 3.66 40.84 -3.84
CA PRO A 100 3.61 40.67 -2.38
C PRO A 100 3.25 39.25 -1.93
N ASP A 101 2.30 38.62 -2.65
CA ASP A 101 1.79 37.28 -2.36
C ASP A 101 2.34 36.19 -3.32
N GLY A 102 3.30 36.56 -4.19
CA GLY A 102 3.82 35.68 -5.23
C GLY A 102 4.37 34.37 -4.69
N PHE A 103 5.09 34.41 -3.57
CA PHE A 103 5.61 33.19 -2.92
C PHE A 103 4.50 32.23 -2.43
N TRP A 104 3.40 32.77 -1.90
CA TRP A 104 2.32 31.95 -1.36
C TRP A 104 1.50 31.24 -2.44
N VAL A 105 1.53 31.75 -3.69
CA VAL A 105 0.94 31.08 -4.86
C VAL A 105 1.58 29.70 -5.10
N LEU A 106 2.82 29.49 -4.67
CA LEU A 106 3.47 28.17 -4.73
C LEU A 106 2.65 27.07 -4.07
N GLY A 107 1.88 27.38 -3.02
CA GLY A 107 0.99 26.40 -2.39
C GLY A 107 -0.14 25.90 -3.31
N ALA A 108 -0.56 26.71 -4.30
CA ALA A 108 -1.51 26.28 -5.33
C ALA A 108 -0.80 25.65 -6.53
N VAL A 109 0.33 26.24 -6.96
CA VAL A 109 1.16 25.71 -8.06
C VAL A 109 1.63 24.28 -7.74
N PHE A 110 1.94 23.99 -6.47
CA PHE A 110 2.32 22.66 -6.03
C PHE A 110 1.28 21.60 -6.42
N LEU A 111 -0.02 21.89 -6.29
CA LEU A 111 -1.09 20.96 -6.64
C LEU A 111 -1.06 20.54 -8.11
N CYS A 112 -0.58 21.41 -9.00
CA CYS A 112 -0.44 21.10 -10.43
C CYS A 112 0.73 20.14 -10.72
N THR A 113 1.64 19.93 -9.77
CA THR A 113 2.82 19.04 -9.91
C THR A 113 2.68 17.71 -9.20
N THR A 114 1.55 17.46 -8.54
CA THR A 114 1.25 16.22 -7.79
C THR A 114 0.81 15.08 -8.71
N GLY A 115 0.67 13.86 -8.17
CA GLY A 115 0.18 12.66 -8.86
C GLY A 115 1.25 11.59 -9.10
N ALA A 116 2.54 11.90 -8.94
CA ALA A 116 3.61 10.92 -9.10
C ALA A 116 3.63 9.87 -7.97
N GLU A 117 3.11 10.19 -6.82
CA GLU A 117 2.98 9.28 -5.66
C GLU A 117 2.07 8.08 -5.96
N ALA A 118 0.98 8.29 -6.71
CA ALA A 118 0.12 7.20 -7.17
C ALA A 118 0.84 6.30 -8.18
N LEU A 119 1.71 6.87 -9.03
CA LEU A 119 2.51 6.12 -10.00
C LEU A 119 3.49 5.16 -9.30
N TYR A 120 4.05 5.53 -8.15
CA TYR A 120 5.03 4.69 -7.45
C TYR A 120 4.47 3.34 -7.02
N SER A 121 3.17 3.23 -6.74
CA SER A 121 2.54 1.96 -6.41
C SER A 121 2.50 0.97 -7.58
N ASP A 122 2.48 1.46 -8.81
CA ASP A 122 2.29 0.66 -10.02
C ASP A 122 3.55 0.52 -10.89
N LEU A 123 4.66 1.21 -10.55
CA LEU A 123 5.92 1.19 -11.31
C LEU A 123 6.46 -0.22 -11.56
N GLY A 124 6.33 -1.11 -10.57
CA GLY A 124 6.79 -2.50 -10.66
C GLY A 124 6.02 -3.34 -11.70
N HIS A 125 4.81 -2.94 -12.05
CA HIS A 125 3.91 -3.69 -12.92
C HIS A 125 3.90 -3.20 -14.36
N CYS A 126 4.14 -1.89 -14.58
CA CYS A 126 3.99 -1.26 -15.90
C CYS A 126 5.22 -1.38 -16.80
N GLY A 127 6.40 -1.55 -16.23
CA GLY A 127 7.68 -1.58 -16.94
C GLY A 127 8.17 -0.19 -17.40
N ARG A 128 9.50 0.01 -17.35
CA ARG A 128 10.16 1.30 -17.56
C ARG A 128 9.90 1.91 -18.96
N SER A 129 9.83 1.08 -19.99
CA SER A 129 9.64 1.55 -21.37
C SER A 129 8.25 2.16 -21.58
N ASN A 130 7.21 1.49 -21.08
CA ASN A 130 5.83 1.94 -21.18
C ASN A 130 5.62 3.27 -20.43
N ILE A 131 6.22 3.39 -19.25
CA ILE A 131 6.15 4.63 -18.46
C ILE A 131 6.79 5.80 -19.20
N ARG A 132 7.94 5.61 -19.86
CA ARG A 132 8.59 6.69 -20.63
C ARG A 132 7.70 7.23 -21.75
N ILE A 133 7.05 6.34 -22.48
CA ILE A 133 6.19 6.73 -23.62
C ILE A 133 4.96 7.47 -23.11
N SER A 134 4.26 6.89 -22.13
CA SER A 134 3.05 7.51 -21.56
C SER A 134 3.36 8.85 -20.88
N TRP A 135 4.52 8.97 -20.23
CA TRP A 135 4.92 10.19 -19.53
C TRP A 135 5.15 11.37 -20.46
N ILE A 136 5.72 11.15 -21.65
CA ILE A 136 5.90 12.19 -22.67
C ILE A 136 4.53 12.70 -23.13
N PHE A 137 3.61 11.77 -23.46
CA PHE A 137 2.26 12.11 -23.88
C PHE A 137 1.49 12.88 -22.81
N VAL A 138 1.46 12.34 -21.58
CA VAL A 138 0.75 12.97 -20.46
C VAL A 138 1.26 14.37 -20.17
N LYS A 139 2.58 14.56 -20.10
CA LYS A 139 3.16 15.90 -19.87
C LYS A 139 2.83 16.88 -20.98
N ALA A 140 2.90 16.45 -22.24
CA ALA A 140 2.55 17.32 -23.36
C ALA A 140 1.08 17.79 -23.28
N MET A 141 0.16 16.86 -23.01
CA MET A 141 -1.27 17.20 -22.89
C MET A 141 -1.56 18.12 -21.69
N LEU A 142 -0.89 17.89 -20.54
CA LEU A 142 -1.03 18.76 -19.36
C LEU A 142 -0.51 20.18 -19.62
N VAL A 143 0.66 20.32 -20.23
CA VAL A 143 1.24 21.65 -20.54
C VAL A 143 0.35 22.39 -21.52
N LEU A 144 -0.17 21.71 -22.55
CA LEU A 144 -1.12 22.32 -23.48
C LEU A 144 -2.39 22.79 -22.77
N ASN A 145 -2.93 22.00 -21.84
CA ASN A 145 -4.10 22.37 -21.06
C ASN A 145 -3.83 23.59 -20.17
N TYR A 146 -2.69 23.65 -19.48
CA TYR A 146 -2.32 24.79 -18.65
C TYR A 146 -2.16 26.07 -19.48
N LEU A 147 -1.53 25.98 -20.64
CA LEU A 147 -1.43 27.12 -21.57
C LEU A 147 -2.79 27.55 -22.08
N GLY A 148 -3.70 26.62 -22.41
CA GLY A 148 -5.07 26.93 -22.85
C GLY A 148 -5.89 27.62 -21.76
N GLN A 149 -5.83 27.14 -20.50
CA GLN A 149 -6.48 27.81 -19.37
C GLN A 149 -5.90 29.21 -19.13
N GLY A 150 -4.58 29.35 -19.23
CA GLY A 150 -3.92 30.65 -19.13
C GLY A 150 -4.35 31.62 -20.25
N ALA A 151 -4.48 31.12 -21.49
CA ALA A 151 -4.98 31.94 -22.62
C ALA A 151 -6.42 32.40 -22.38
N TRP A 152 -7.29 31.50 -21.90
CA TRP A 152 -8.67 31.88 -21.54
C TRP A 152 -8.68 32.93 -20.41
N LEU A 153 -7.83 32.81 -19.40
CA LEU A 153 -7.72 33.78 -18.30
C LEU A 153 -7.24 35.14 -18.78
N LEU A 154 -6.31 35.23 -19.72
CA LEU A 154 -5.90 36.51 -20.35
C LEU A 154 -7.08 37.20 -21.03
N GLY A 155 -7.99 36.46 -21.64
CA GLY A 155 -9.23 36.97 -22.20
C GLY A 155 -10.24 37.47 -21.17
N GLN A 156 -10.05 37.18 -19.88
CA GLN A 156 -10.90 37.66 -18.78
C GLN A 156 -10.29 38.82 -17.99
N GLU A 157 -9.24 39.47 -18.51
CA GLU A 157 -8.57 40.57 -17.84
C GLU A 157 -9.58 41.65 -17.39
N GLY A 158 -9.43 42.12 -16.14
CA GLY A 158 -10.33 43.10 -15.53
C GLY A 158 -11.68 42.54 -15.02
N LYS A 159 -11.97 41.24 -15.19
CA LYS A 159 -13.21 40.64 -14.68
C LYS A 159 -12.90 39.75 -13.47
N LEU A 160 -13.82 39.71 -12.50
CA LEU A 160 -13.74 38.75 -11.39
C LEU A 160 -14.08 37.35 -11.87
N LEU A 161 -13.32 36.35 -11.38
CA LEU A 161 -13.54 34.94 -11.69
C LEU A 161 -14.88 34.43 -11.14
N ALA A 162 -15.36 35.04 -10.04
CA ALA A 162 -16.68 34.80 -9.42
C ALA A 162 -16.99 33.29 -9.18
N GLY A 163 -15.99 32.52 -8.78
CA GLY A 163 -16.12 31.08 -8.51
C GLY A 163 -16.14 30.18 -9.74
N ARG A 164 -16.03 30.75 -10.96
CA ARG A 164 -15.95 29.96 -12.18
C ARG A 164 -14.65 29.18 -12.23
N ASN A 165 -14.73 27.90 -12.58
CA ASN A 165 -13.55 27.05 -12.74
C ASN A 165 -13.04 27.13 -14.19
N PRO A 166 -11.81 27.66 -14.43
CA PRO A 166 -11.26 27.82 -15.77
C PRO A 166 -11.26 26.54 -16.61
N PHE A 167 -11.08 25.37 -16.00
CA PHE A 167 -11.09 24.10 -16.71
C PHE A 167 -12.43 23.81 -17.38
N PHE A 168 -13.54 24.00 -16.66
CA PHE A 168 -14.89 23.79 -17.24
C PHE A 168 -15.31 24.89 -18.22
N GLU A 169 -14.78 26.10 -18.06
CA GLU A 169 -15.02 27.22 -18.95
C GLU A 169 -14.37 27.04 -20.34
N LEU A 170 -13.34 26.16 -20.47
CA LEU A 170 -12.79 25.79 -21.78
C LEU A 170 -13.77 24.95 -22.61
N MET A 171 -14.83 24.43 -22.01
CA MET A 171 -15.75 23.51 -22.66
C MET A 171 -16.96 24.29 -23.22
N SER A 172 -17.38 23.93 -24.43
CA SER A 172 -18.66 24.46 -24.94
C SER A 172 -19.82 23.91 -24.10
N PRO A 173 -20.94 24.65 -23.95
CA PRO A 173 -22.09 24.19 -23.17
C PRO A 173 -22.64 22.82 -23.60
N ALA A 174 -22.53 22.46 -24.87
CA ALA A 174 -22.95 21.17 -25.40
C ALA A 174 -22.00 20.02 -25.00
N PHE A 175 -20.70 20.32 -24.85
CA PHE A 175 -19.68 19.33 -24.50
C PHE A 175 -19.49 19.17 -22.98
N LEU A 176 -19.85 20.20 -22.21
CA LEU A 176 -19.61 20.25 -20.76
C LEU A 176 -20.12 19.00 -20.00
N PRO A 177 -21.32 18.44 -20.22
CA PRO A 177 -21.76 17.22 -19.54
C PRO A 177 -20.87 16.02 -19.83
N PHE A 178 -20.39 15.87 -21.05
CA PHE A 178 -19.47 14.81 -21.45
C PHE A 178 -18.09 15.01 -20.82
N GLY A 179 -17.59 16.24 -20.79
CA GLY A 179 -16.34 16.59 -20.15
C GLY A 179 -16.35 16.29 -18.64
N ILE A 180 -17.45 16.60 -17.95
CA ILE A 180 -17.63 16.26 -16.53
C ILE A 180 -17.65 14.73 -16.32
N ALA A 181 -18.36 13.99 -17.18
CA ALA A 181 -18.39 12.52 -17.09
C ALA A 181 -16.99 11.91 -17.29
N ILE A 182 -16.22 12.42 -18.26
CA ILE A 182 -14.83 11.98 -18.49
C ILE A 182 -13.95 12.34 -17.29
N ALA A 183 -14.10 13.55 -16.72
CA ALA A 183 -13.36 13.98 -15.53
C ALA A 183 -13.68 13.10 -14.31
N ALA A 184 -14.97 12.80 -14.09
CA ALA A 184 -15.39 11.91 -13.00
C ALA A 184 -14.81 10.50 -13.16
N MET A 185 -14.79 9.94 -14.37
CA MET A 185 -14.18 8.65 -14.64
C MET A 185 -12.66 8.68 -14.40
N ALA A 186 -11.97 9.75 -14.81
CA ALA A 186 -10.55 9.92 -14.54
C ALA A 186 -10.27 10.03 -13.04
N ALA A 187 -11.11 10.76 -12.28
CA ALA A 187 -11.01 10.88 -10.82
C ALA A 187 -11.23 9.53 -10.12
N ILE A 188 -12.16 8.71 -10.58
CA ILE A 188 -12.39 7.34 -10.09
C ILE A 188 -11.15 6.48 -10.32
N ILE A 189 -10.54 6.55 -11.51
CA ILE A 189 -9.34 5.77 -11.84
C ILE A 189 -8.15 6.20 -10.97
N ALA A 190 -7.93 7.50 -10.80
CA ALA A 190 -6.88 8.04 -9.95
C ALA A 190 -7.06 7.62 -8.49
N SER A 191 -8.29 7.71 -7.97
CA SER A 191 -8.64 7.27 -6.62
C SER A 191 -8.41 5.77 -6.43
N GLN A 192 -8.72 4.96 -7.45
CA GLN A 192 -8.48 3.52 -7.44
C GLN A 192 -7.00 3.18 -7.28
N ALA A 193 -6.12 3.86 -8.00
CA ALA A 193 -4.67 3.64 -7.92
C ALA A 193 -4.15 3.89 -6.50
N LEU A 194 -4.57 4.98 -5.87
CA LEU A 194 -4.14 5.34 -4.53
C LEU A 194 -4.69 4.41 -3.44
N ILE A 195 -5.95 3.96 -3.56
CA ILE A 195 -6.54 2.96 -2.63
C ILE A 195 -5.76 1.64 -2.73
N SER A 196 -5.44 1.18 -3.94
CA SER A 196 -4.62 -0.01 -4.14
C SER A 196 -3.22 0.14 -3.55
N GLY A 197 -2.60 1.31 -3.73
CA GLY A 197 -1.32 1.67 -3.10
C GLY A 197 -1.37 1.63 -1.58
N SER A 198 -2.47 2.11 -0.99
CA SER A 198 -2.71 2.05 0.45
C SER A 198 -2.79 0.61 0.98
N PHE A 199 -3.42 -0.31 0.25
CA PHE A 199 -3.42 -1.73 0.63
C PHE A 199 -2.02 -2.34 0.57
N THR A 200 -1.25 -2.05 -0.46
CA THR A 200 0.14 -2.51 -0.59
C THR A 200 0.99 -2.01 0.57
N LEU A 201 0.86 -0.72 0.92
CA LEU A 201 1.57 -0.13 2.05
C LEU A 201 1.21 -0.80 3.37
N ILE A 202 -0.07 -1.06 3.62
CA ILE A 202 -0.52 -1.76 4.84
C ILE A 202 -0.02 -3.20 4.86
N ASN A 203 0.00 -3.90 3.73
CA ASN A 203 0.55 -5.24 3.66
C ASN A 203 2.04 -5.27 4.05
N GLU A 204 2.83 -4.32 3.56
CA GLU A 204 4.23 -4.18 3.99
C GLU A 204 4.34 -3.75 5.48
N ALA A 205 3.44 -2.90 5.97
CA ALA A 205 3.38 -2.55 7.40
C ALA A 205 3.07 -3.77 8.28
N ILE A 206 2.23 -4.71 7.81
CA ILE A 206 1.96 -5.99 8.50
C ILE A 206 3.24 -6.83 8.56
N ARG A 207 3.98 -6.94 7.45
CA ARG A 207 5.26 -7.69 7.37
C ARG A 207 6.31 -7.11 8.31
N LEU A 208 6.39 -5.79 8.38
CA LEU A 208 7.33 -5.05 9.24
C LEU A 208 6.83 -4.91 10.69
N ASN A 209 5.72 -5.52 11.05
CA ASN A 209 5.12 -5.46 12.40
C ASN A 209 4.61 -4.06 12.84
N PHE A 210 4.36 -3.15 11.91
CA PHE A 210 3.73 -1.86 12.18
C PHE A 210 2.21 -1.88 12.14
N TRP A 211 1.60 -2.97 11.64
CA TRP A 211 0.15 -3.13 11.55
C TRP A 211 -0.28 -4.51 12.07
N PRO A 212 -1.51 -4.66 12.62
CA PRO A 212 -1.98 -5.97 13.06
C PRO A 212 -2.11 -6.94 11.88
N LYS A 213 -1.93 -8.24 12.13
CA LYS A 213 -2.20 -9.27 11.15
C LYS A 213 -3.70 -9.32 10.88
N VAL A 214 -4.12 -8.83 9.74
CA VAL A 214 -5.51 -8.84 9.26
C VAL A 214 -5.62 -9.72 8.01
N LYS A 215 -6.84 -10.12 7.67
CA LYS A 215 -7.10 -10.93 6.49
C LYS A 215 -6.75 -10.13 5.23
N VAL A 216 -5.80 -10.64 4.45
CA VAL A 216 -5.45 -10.16 3.12
C VAL A 216 -6.06 -11.11 2.09
N VAL A 217 -6.74 -10.56 1.10
CA VAL A 217 -7.35 -11.31 -0.01
C VAL A 217 -6.62 -10.92 -1.29
N TYR A 218 -6.29 -11.91 -2.10
CA TYR A 218 -5.63 -11.71 -3.40
C TYR A 218 -6.64 -12.00 -4.53
N PRO A 219 -7.26 -10.96 -5.10
CA PRO A 219 -8.28 -11.14 -6.15
C PRO A 219 -7.71 -11.69 -7.46
N SER A 220 -6.41 -11.50 -7.72
CA SER A 220 -5.74 -11.95 -8.93
C SER A 220 -4.40 -12.63 -8.64
N ASP A 221 -3.81 -13.25 -9.67
CA ASP A 221 -2.50 -13.92 -9.59
C ASP A 221 -1.33 -12.94 -9.66
N LEU A 222 -1.62 -11.67 -9.95
CA LEU A 222 -0.59 -10.63 -10.01
C LEU A 222 -0.21 -10.20 -8.60
N ARG A 223 1.07 -10.29 -8.28
CA ARG A 223 1.63 -9.74 -7.05
C ARG A 223 1.38 -8.23 -7.01
N GLY A 224 0.82 -7.74 -5.90
CA GLY A 224 0.49 -6.33 -5.74
C GLY A 224 -1.01 -6.02 -5.88
N GLN A 225 -1.82 -6.87 -6.52
CA GLN A 225 -3.27 -6.76 -6.45
C GLN A 225 -3.77 -7.45 -5.19
N LEU A 226 -3.93 -6.70 -4.13
CA LEU A 226 -4.40 -7.22 -2.85
C LEU A 226 -5.57 -6.37 -2.33
N TYR A 227 -6.41 -6.99 -1.54
CA TYR A 227 -7.57 -6.37 -0.91
C TYR A 227 -7.60 -6.67 0.59
N ILE A 228 -7.71 -5.64 1.40
CA ILE A 228 -7.76 -5.75 2.86
C ILE A 228 -9.11 -5.17 3.34
N PRO A 229 -10.10 -6.01 3.64
CA PRO A 229 -11.45 -5.55 3.96
C PRO A 229 -11.53 -4.52 5.10
N SER A 230 -10.78 -4.74 6.19
CA SER A 230 -10.76 -3.82 7.34
C SER A 230 -10.21 -2.45 6.98
N VAL A 231 -9.14 -2.40 6.19
CA VAL A 231 -8.53 -1.14 5.74
C VAL A 231 -9.42 -0.44 4.71
N ASN A 232 -10.07 -1.19 3.82
CA ASN A 232 -11.02 -0.64 2.86
C ASN A 232 -12.13 0.15 3.55
N TRP A 233 -12.76 -0.42 4.56
CA TRP A 233 -13.83 0.25 5.29
C TRP A 233 -13.32 1.40 6.16
N LEU A 234 -12.08 1.31 6.69
CA LEU A 234 -11.43 2.40 7.42
C LEU A 234 -11.18 3.60 6.49
N LEU A 235 -10.61 3.36 5.31
CA LEU A 235 -10.38 4.41 4.31
C LEU A 235 -11.71 5.03 3.85
N PHE A 236 -12.72 4.20 3.58
CA PHE A 236 -14.06 4.68 3.22
C PHE A 236 -14.65 5.60 4.28
N ALA A 237 -14.64 5.19 5.54
CA ALA A 237 -15.14 6.03 6.65
C ALA A 237 -14.36 7.35 6.76
N GLY A 238 -13.04 7.29 6.59
CA GLY A 238 -12.19 8.50 6.53
C GLY A 238 -12.57 9.42 5.37
N CYS A 239 -12.72 8.87 4.17
CA CYS A 239 -13.14 9.64 2.97
C CYS A 239 -14.49 10.33 3.19
N ILE A 240 -15.48 9.61 3.73
CA ILE A 240 -16.79 10.19 4.05
C ILE A 240 -16.66 11.31 5.10
N GLY A 241 -15.84 11.10 6.13
CA GLY A 241 -15.56 12.14 7.15
C GLY A 241 -14.98 13.40 6.51
N ILE A 242 -14.05 13.29 5.56
CA ILE A 242 -13.46 14.41 4.83
C ILE A 242 -14.52 15.14 3.99
N VAL A 243 -15.34 14.40 3.23
CA VAL A 243 -16.42 15.00 2.41
C VAL A 243 -17.42 15.79 3.28
N LEU A 244 -17.85 15.21 4.40
CA LEU A 244 -18.82 15.87 5.29
C LEU A 244 -18.25 17.07 6.03
N TYR A 245 -16.95 17.05 6.33
CA TYR A 245 -16.28 18.15 7.03
C TYR A 245 -16.02 19.34 6.12
N PHE A 246 -15.42 19.10 4.94
CA PHE A 246 -15.02 20.19 4.03
C PHE A 246 -16.13 20.62 3.07
N LYS A 247 -16.97 19.68 2.65
CA LYS A 247 -18.10 19.85 1.70
C LYS A 247 -17.69 20.23 0.26
N GLU A 248 -16.63 21.02 0.09
CA GLU A 248 -16.13 21.53 -1.19
C GLU A 248 -14.66 21.14 -1.40
N SER A 249 -14.24 20.96 -2.66
CA SER A 249 -12.87 20.61 -3.02
C SER A 249 -11.86 21.69 -2.61
N SER A 250 -12.25 22.97 -2.71
CA SER A 250 -11.44 24.12 -2.29
C SER A 250 -11.01 24.05 -0.83
N GLY A 251 -11.89 23.59 0.06
CA GLY A 251 -11.56 23.37 1.47
C GLY A 251 -10.57 22.22 1.70
N MET A 252 -10.55 21.23 0.81
CA MET A 252 -9.68 20.05 0.90
C MET A 252 -8.25 20.33 0.40
N GLU A 253 -8.03 21.39 -0.42
CA GLU A 253 -6.74 21.68 -1.05
C GLU A 253 -5.58 21.81 -0.04
N ALA A 254 -5.81 22.49 1.08
CA ALA A 254 -4.79 22.68 2.11
C ALA A 254 -4.40 21.36 2.77
N ALA A 255 -5.37 20.49 3.02
CA ALA A 255 -5.14 19.16 3.58
C ALA A 255 -4.39 18.26 2.60
N TYR A 256 -4.79 18.27 1.33
CA TYR A 256 -4.20 17.51 0.25
C TYR A 256 -2.74 17.94 0.00
N GLY A 257 -2.50 19.25 -0.18
CA GLY A 257 -1.15 19.77 -0.41
C GLY A 257 -0.17 19.40 0.71
N LEU A 258 -0.60 19.49 1.98
CA LEU A 258 0.26 19.15 3.11
C LEU A 258 0.53 17.64 3.21
N ALA A 259 -0.43 16.78 2.85
CA ALA A 259 -0.23 15.33 2.82
C ALA A 259 0.90 14.95 1.86
N ILE A 260 0.82 15.47 0.64
CA ILE A 260 1.74 15.12 -0.44
C ILE A 260 3.14 15.67 -0.18
N ILE A 261 3.26 16.95 0.20
CA ILE A 261 4.59 17.53 0.40
C ILE A 261 5.36 16.82 1.51
N LEU A 262 4.70 16.41 2.59
CA LEU A 262 5.32 15.60 3.63
C LEU A 262 5.78 14.23 3.11
N THR A 263 5.00 13.63 2.23
CA THR A 263 5.37 12.36 1.59
C THR A 263 6.55 12.53 0.65
N MET A 264 6.62 13.64 -0.11
CA MET A 264 7.74 13.96 -1.00
C MET A 264 9.04 14.16 -0.20
N VAL A 265 9.02 14.95 0.87
CA VAL A 265 10.20 15.14 1.74
C VAL A 265 10.71 13.79 2.27
N MET A 266 9.81 12.90 2.71
CA MET A 266 10.21 11.56 3.16
C MET A 266 10.80 10.71 2.03
N THR A 267 10.27 10.84 0.81
CA THR A 267 10.77 10.14 -0.38
C THR A 267 12.18 10.61 -0.74
N THR A 268 12.45 11.91 -0.68
CA THR A 268 13.77 12.49 -0.94
C THR A 268 14.82 12.01 0.09
N LEU A 269 14.45 11.95 1.37
CA LEU A 269 15.31 11.37 2.42
C LEU A 269 15.59 9.89 2.16
N LEU A 270 14.57 9.09 1.81
CA LEU A 270 14.74 7.67 1.49
C LEU A 270 15.58 7.45 0.24
N LEU A 271 15.39 8.28 -0.80
CA LEU A 271 16.20 8.24 -2.01
C LEU A 271 17.67 8.56 -1.70
N SER A 272 17.92 9.57 -0.91
CA SER A 272 19.29 9.94 -0.50
C SER A 272 19.95 8.81 0.29
N TYR A 273 19.21 8.16 1.18
CA TYR A 273 19.69 7.00 1.93
C TYR A 273 19.95 5.79 1.01
N TYR A 274 19.06 5.52 0.05
CA TYR A 274 19.25 4.48 -0.96
C TYR A 274 20.50 4.69 -1.80
N LEU A 275 20.76 5.93 -2.26
CA LEU A 275 21.98 6.28 -2.99
C LEU A 275 23.23 6.06 -2.12
N TYR A 276 23.16 6.41 -0.82
CA TYR A 276 24.23 6.15 0.12
C TYR A 276 24.55 4.66 0.28
N LEU A 277 23.53 3.82 0.43
CA LEU A 277 23.70 2.36 0.54
C LEU A 277 24.30 1.76 -0.74
N ASN A 278 23.96 2.29 -1.91
CA ASN A 278 24.53 1.87 -3.20
C ASN A 278 25.90 2.51 -3.49
N LYS A 279 26.54 3.15 -2.49
CA LYS A 279 27.89 3.70 -2.58
C LYS A 279 28.09 4.75 -3.69
N PHE A 280 27.04 5.52 -4.03
CA PHE A 280 27.18 6.66 -4.91
C PHE A 280 28.07 7.74 -4.25
N HIS A 281 28.67 8.61 -5.09
CA HIS A 281 29.56 9.66 -4.61
C HIS A 281 28.82 10.64 -3.68
N ILE A 282 29.40 10.95 -2.51
CA ILE A 282 28.76 11.78 -1.48
C ILE A 282 28.36 13.17 -1.97
N LEU A 283 29.14 13.78 -2.87
CA LEU A 283 28.80 15.08 -3.47
C LEU A 283 27.54 15.01 -4.32
N LEU A 284 27.31 13.93 -5.05
CA LEU A 284 26.08 13.73 -5.83
C LEU A 284 24.88 13.59 -4.90
N ILE A 285 25.01 12.83 -3.81
CA ILE A 285 23.95 12.67 -2.80
C ILE A 285 23.62 14.01 -2.16
N ALA A 286 24.64 14.78 -1.77
CA ALA A 286 24.46 16.11 -1.19
C ALA A 286 23.79 17.08 -2.18
N CYS A 287 24.20 17.08 -3.45
CA CYS A 287 23.61 17.90 -4.49
C CYS A 287 22.11 17.57 -4.70
N VAL A 288 21.79 16.28 -4.81
CA VAL A 288 20.40 15.79 -4.94
C VAL A 288 19.58 16.20 -3.72
N LEU A 289 20.10 15.96 -2.51
CA LEU A 289 19.41 16.28 -1.26
C LEU A 289 19.15 17.79 -1.13
N ILE A 290 20.16 18.63 -1.37
CA ILE A 290 20.04 20.09 -1.25
C ILE A 290 19.06 20.63 -2.30
N LEU A 291 19.18 20.20 -3.56
CA LEU A 291 18.33 20.67 -4.64
C LEU A 291 16.85 20.35 -4.38
N PHE A 292 16.54 19.07 -4.12
CA PHE A 292 15.15 18.67 -3.89
C PHE A 292 14.61 19.24 -2.59
N SER A 293 15.39 19.22 -1.50
CA SER A 293 14.95 19.80 -0.24
C SER A 293 14.65 21.29 -0.34
N THR A 294 15.44 22.08 -1.10
CA THR A 294 15.19 23.51 -1.29
C THR A 294 13.83 23.72 -1.95
N ILE A 295 13.52 22.96 -3.01
CA ILE A 295 12.24 23.03 -3.70
C ILE A 295 11.09 22.59 -2.78
N GLU A 296 11.23 21.44 -2.13
CA GLU A 296 10.21 20.85 -1.27
C GLU A 296 9.92 21.70 -0.03
N PHE A 297 10.95 22.26 0.61
CA PHE A 297 10.75 23.18 1.74
C PHE A 297 10.11 24.51 1.34
N SER A 298 10.36 25.00 0.12
CA SER A 298 9.65 26.17 -0.41
C SER A 298 8.15 25.90 -0.57
N PHE A 299 7.80 24.75 -1.15
CA PHE A 299 6.40 24.30 -1.23
C PHE A 299 5.79 24.00 0.14
N LEU A 300 6.55 23.42 1.06
CA LEU A 300 6.11 23.16 2.43
C LEU A 300 5.77 24.47 3.15
N ALA A 301 6.65 25.47 3.07
CA ALA A 301 6.41 26.78 3.67
C ALA A 301 5.14 27.44 3.11
N ALA A 302 4.95 27.38 1.79
CA ALA A 302 3.75 27.92 1.14
C ALA A 302 2.46 27.16 1.55
N ASN A 303 2.52 25.83 1.69
CA ASN A 303 1.37 25.04 2.15
C ASN A 303 1.08 25.21 3.64
N LEU A 304 2.11 25.45 4.47
CA LEU A 304 1.93 25.71 5.90
C LEU A 304 1.16 27.02 6.17
N SER A 305 1.19 28.00 5.27
CA SER A 305 0.37 29.21 5.40
C SER A 305 -1.14 28.89 5.40
N LYS A 306 -1.53 27.80 4.73
CA LYS A 306 -2.92 27.30 4.67
C LYS A 306 -3.26 26.32 5.81
N PHE A 307 -2.38 26.15 6.80
CA PHE A 307 -2.56 25.17 7.88
C PHE A 307 -3.88 25.36 8.63
N SER A 308 -4.21 26.59 9.02
CA SER A 308 -5.45 26.93 9.72
C SER A 308 -6.72 26.72 8.86
N HIS A 309 -6.58 26.69 7.54
CA HIS A 309 -7.67 26.53 6.58
C HIS A 309 -7.93 25.07 6.19
N GLY A 310 -7.46 24.11 7.00
CA GLY A 310 -7.74 22.68 6.79
C GLY A 310 -6.49 21.79 6.75
N GLY A 311 -5.29 22.33 6.59
CA GLY A 311 -4.05 21.54 6.57
C GLY A 311 -3.79 20.75 7.86
N TRP A 312 -4.29 21.22 9.01
CA TRP A 312 -4.17 20.52 10.28
C TRP A 312 -4.83 19.13 10.29
N VAL A 313 -5.89 18.92 9.48
CA VAL A 313 -6.59 17.63 9.39
C VAL A 313 -5.66 16.53 8.94
N THR A 314 -4.81 16.81 7.95
CA THR A 314 -3.79 15.85 7.47
C THR A 314 -2.82 15.44 8.57
N LEU A 315 -2.28 16.42 9.31
CA LEU A 315 -1.35 16.13 10.40
C LEU A 315 -2.03 15.35 11.53
N MET A 316 -3.29 15.65 11.82
CA MET A 316 -4.08 14.90 12.81
C MET A 316 -4.22 13.42 12.38
N VAL A 317 -4.69 13.17 11.15
CA VAL A 317 -4.87 11.81 10.61
C VAL A 317 -3.54 11.07 10.55
N ALA A 318 -2.50 11.70 10.00
CA ALA A 318 -1.17 11.11 9.91
C ALA A 318 -0.58 10.80 11.29
N SER A 319 -0.77 11.67 12.29
CA SER A 319 -0.29 11.47 13.67
C SER A 319 -1.02 10.33 14.36
N VAL A 320 -2.33 10.21 14.20
CA VAL A 320 -3.10 9.08 14.73
C VAL A 320 -2.61 7.77 14.14
N LEU A 321 -2.48 7.68 12.81
CA LEU A 321 -1.98 6.49 12.14
C LEU A 321 -0.54 6.16 12.56
N PHE A 322 0.33 7.17 12.66
CA PHE A 322 1.70 7.00 13.11
C PHE A 322 1.75 6.46 14.55
N THR A 323 0.94 7.03 15.46
CA THR A 323 0.87 6.57 16.84
C THR A 323 0.43 5.12 16.94
N VAL A 324 -0.61 4.72 16.17
CA VAL A 324 -1.06 3.32 16.11
C VAL A 324 0.07 2.41 15.62
N MET A 325 0.76 2.79 14.55
CA MET A 325 1.89 2.03 14.02
C MET A 325 3.02 1.88 15.04
N MET A 326 3.38 2.96 15.74
CA MET A 326 4.45 2.96 16.73
C MET A 326 4.09 2.11 17.95
N VAL A 327 2.88 2.24 18.48
CA VAL A 327 2.40 1.43 19.62
C VAL A 327 2.45 -0.05 19.26
N LEU A 328 1.99 -0.43 18.08
CA LEU A 328 2.01 -1.82 17.63
C LEU A 328 3.44 -2.35 17.45
N TYR A 329 4.32 -1.54 16.88
CA TYR A 329 5.73 -1.90 16.71
C TYR A 329 6.42 -2.15 18.05
N TYR A 330 6.32 -1.21 18.99
CA TYR A 330 6.94 -1.37 20.32
C TYR A 330 6.31 -2.51 21.11
N SER A 331 5.00 -2.66 21.07
CA SER A 331 4.31 -3.79 21.71
C SER A 331 4.83 -5.13 21.20
N ARG A 332 5.03 -5.27 19.88
CA ARG A 332 5.60 -6.49 19.31
C ARG A 332 7.07 -6.66 19.60
N LYS A 333 7.85 -5.58 19.62
CA LYS A 333 9.27 -5.62 20.01
C LYS A 333 9.43 -6.14 21.44
N ILE A 334 8.62 -5.61 22.39
CA ILE A 334 8.60 -6.08 23.78
C ILE A 334 8.17 -7.55 23.84
N ARG A 335 7.10 -7.92 23.13
CA ARG A 335 6.66 -9.32 23.11
C ARG A 335 7.73 -10.25 22.54
N ASN A 336 8.41 -9.86 21.47
CA ASN A 336 9.44 -10.68 20.84
C ASN A 336 10.72 -10.75 21.69
N SER A 337 11.04 -9.72 22.49
CA SER A 337 12.16 -9.78 23.43
C SER A 337 11.93 -10.76 24.60
N LEU A 338 10.67 -11.18 24.81
CA LEU A 338 10.33 -12.23 25.78
C LEU A 338 10.41 -13.65 25.18
N VAL A 339 10.66 -13.77 23.87
CA VAL A 339 10.86 -15.05 23.19
C VAL A 339 12.36 -15.28 23.11
N GLU A 340 12.84 -16.23 23.90
CA GLU A 340 14.21 -16.70 23.85
C GLU A 340 14.30 -17.86 22.86
N PHE A 341 15.30 -17.82 21.99
CA PHE A 341 15.67 -18.92 21.12
C PHE A 341 16.89 -19.61 21.70
N VAL A 342 16.90 -20.94 21.64
CA VAL A 342 17.98 -21.77 22.08
C VAL A 342 18.44 -22.66 20.93
N VAL A 343 19.70 -23.07 20.96
CA VAL A 343 20.25 -24.03 19.99
C VAL A 343 19.62 -25.39 20.27
N ILE A 344 18.93 -25.94 19.26
CA ILE A 344 18.19 -27.20 19.43
C ILE A 344 19.14 -28.38 19.73
N ASP A 345 20.34 -28.36 19.15
CA ASP A 345 21.33 -29.44 19.27
C ASP A 345 21.72 -29.74 20.72
N ASP A 346 21.72 -28.72 21.58
CA ASP A 346 22.00 -28.87 23.01
C ASP A 346 20.94 -29.73 23.75
N TYR A 347 19.72 -29.75 23.21
CA TYR A 347 18.58 -30.44 23.83
C TYR A 347 18.18 -31.73 23.13
N LEU A 348 18.71 -32.03 21.92
CA LEU A 348 18.42 -33.27 21.20
C LEU A 348 18.69 -34.52 22.02
N PRO A 349 19.83 -34.63 22.76
CA PRO A 349 20.10 -35.79 23.58
C PRO A 349 19.06 -35.98 24.70
N LEU A 350 18.60 -34.89 25.31
CA LEU A 350 17.61 -34.92 26.41
C LEU A 350 16.24 -35.33 25.90
N ILE A 351 15.81 -34.82 24.74
CA ILE A 351 14.52 -35.18 24.13
C ILE A 351 14.55 -36.64 23.70
N ASN A 352 15.66 -37.10 23.14
CA ASN A 352 15.83 -38.50 22.76
C ASN A 352 15.81 -39.44 23.97
N ALA A 353 16.48 -39.06 25.06
CA ALA A 353 16.44 -39.82 26.33
C ALA A 353 14.99 -39.88 26.84
N LEU A 354 14.24 -38.77 26.84
CA LEU A 354 12.84 -38.74 27.26
C LEU A 354 11.96 -39.64 26.38
N SER A 355 12.17 -39.68 25.07
CA SER A 355 11.43 -40.56 24.17
C SER A 355 11.57 -42.06 24.54
N ASN A 356 12.77 -42.45 24.96
CA ASN A 356 13.10 -43.85 25.29
C ASN A 356 12.82 -44.23 26.76
N ASP A 357 12.55 -43.25 27.64
CA ASP A 357 12.31 -43.49 29.06
C ASP A 357 10.91 -44.03 29.32
N GLN A 358 10.80 -45.31 29.53
CA GLN A 358 9.54 -46.00 29.81
C GLN A 358 8.95 -45.70 31.19
N THR A 359 9.71 -45.09 32.09
CA THR A 359 9.24 -44.70 33.43
C THR A 359 8.29 -43.51 33.36
N VAL A 360 8.41 -42.68 32.32
CA VAL A 360 7.53 -41.53 32.06
C VAL A 360 6.32 -41.99 31.24
N PRO A 361 5.09 -41.72 31.70
CA PRO A 361 3.89 -42.06 30.93
C PRO A 361 3.90 -41.43 29.53
N LYS A 362 3.53 -42.19 28.52
CA LYS A 362 3.47 -41.73 27.14
C LYS A 362 2.39 -40.65 27.00
N TYR A 363 2.76 -39.49 26.53
CA TYR A 363 1.86 -38.36 26.29
C TYR A 363 1.18 -38.47 24.93
N ALA A 364 1.93 -38.75 23.87
CA ALA A 364 1.44 -38.92 22.50
C ALA A 364 2.39 -39.84 21.70
N THR A 365 1.91 -40.38 20.59
CA THR A 365 2.78 -41.10 19.63
C THR A 365 3.57 -40.09 18.81
N HIS A 366 2.89 -39.05 18.29
CA HIS A 366 3.49 -37.96 17.54
C HIS A 366 3.17 -36.66 18.24
N LEU A 367 4.18 -35.83 18.49
CA LEU A 367 4.03 -34.52 19.11
C LEU A 367 4.53 -33.45 18.15
N VAL A 368 3.61 -32.55 17.71
CA VAL A 368 3.89 -31.52 16.71
C VAL A 368 3.93 -30.16 17.37
N TYR A 369 5.01 -29.43 17.16
CA TYR A 369 5.17 -28.04 17.57
C TYR A 369 5.37 -27.15 16.36
N LEU A 370 4.61 -26.04 16.31
CA LEU A 370 4.87 -24.97 15.33
C LEU A 370 5.98 -24.07 15.90
N THR A 371 7.03 -23.87 15.12
CA THR A 371 8.15 -23.00 15.46
C THR A 371 8.18 -21.76 14.58
N SER A 372 8.56 -20.63 15.17
CA SER A 372 8.82 -19.36 14.47
C SER A 372 10.32 -19.16 14.19
N ALA A 373 11.18 -20.11 14.60
CA ALA A 373 12.61 -20.02 14.37
C ALA A 373 12.94 -20.19 12.88
N ASN A 374 13.55 -19.16 12.29
CA ASN A 374 13.93 -19.16 10.87
C ASN A 374 15.15 -20.05 10.61
N MET A 375 16.05 -20.15 11.56
CA MET A 375 17.22 -21.02 11.47
C MET A 375 16.87 -22.45 11.87
N SER A 376 17.45 -23.43 11.18
CA SER A 376 17.14 -24.84 11.39
C SER A 376 17.71 -25.39 12.69
N ASP A 377 18.71 -24.73 13.25
CA ASP A 377 19.42 -25.04 14.47
C ASP A 377 18.86 -24.35 15.73
N GLU A 378 17.83 -23.51 15.57
CA GLU A 378 17.18 -22.78 16.65
C GLU A 378 15.75 -23.25 16.90
N ILE A 379 15.32 -23.12 18.16
CA ILE A 379 13.94 -23.33 18.61
C ILE A 379 13.63 -22.42 19.79
N GLU A 380 12.36 -22.10 20.01
CA GLU A 380 11.95 -21.32 21.17
C GLU A 380 12.17 -22.08 22.48
N ALA A 381 12.81 -21.45 23.46
CA ALA A 381 13.05 -22.01 24.78
C ALA A 381 11.78 -22.55 25.47
N LYS A 382 10.63 -21.88 25.23
CA LYS A 382 9.32 -22.30 25.76
C LYS A 382 8.85 -23.66 25.21
N VAL A 383 9.25 -24.02 23.97
CA VAL A 383 8.94 -25.34 23.40
C VAL A 383 9.70 -26.40 24.15
N ILE A 384 11.00 -26.19 24.36
CA ILE A 384 11.86 -27.09 25.16
C ILE A 384 11.34 -27.22 26.59
N TYR A 385 11.00 -26.07 27.23
CA TYR A 385 10.38 -26.07 28.55
C TYR A 385 9.08 -26.88 28.60
N SER A 386 8.24 -26.74 27.56
CA SER A 386 6.97 -27.48 27.47
C SER A 386 7.19 -28.99 27.32
N ILE A 387 8.26 -29.41 26.65
CA ILE A 387 8.58 -30.82 26.43
C ILE A 387 9.21 -31.44 27.70
N LEU A 388 10.17 -30.75 28.32
CA LEU A 388 11.04 -31.36 29.35
C LEU A 388 10.63 -31.02 30.79
N GLN A 389 10.15 -29.80 31.07
CA GLN A 389 10.07 -29.29 32.44
C GLN A 389 8.65 -29.19 33.00
N LYS A 390 7.68 -28.67 32.24
CA LYS A 390 6.34 -28.42 32.80
C LYS A 390 5.59 -29.69 33.19
N GLN A 391 5.62 -30.67 32.34
CA GLN A 391 5.25 -32.08 32.53
C GLN A 391 5.96 -32.79 31.40
N PRO A 392 6.90 -33.70 31.68
CA PRO A 392 7.63 -34.37 30.62
C PRO A 392 6.68 -35.05 29.64
N LYS A 393 6.74 -34.59 28.39
CA LYS A 393 5.83 -35.05 27.33
C LYS A 393 6.56 -36.10 26.50
N ARG A 394 6.56 -37.33 26.97
CA ARG A 394 7.12 -38.42 26.21
C ARG A 394 6.33 -38.70 24.97
N ALA A 395 6.99 -38.67 23.81
CA ALA A 395 6.43 -39.05 22.52
C ALA A 395 7.38 -39.99 21.79
N ASP A 396 6.87 -40.78 20.85
CA ASP A 396 7.74 -41.63 20.02
C ASP A 396 8.44 -40.77 18.97
N MET A 397 7.75 -39.72 18.48
CA MET A 397 8.29 -38.78 17.50
C MET A 397 7.93 -37.36 17.84
N TYR A 398 8.90 -36.45 17.67
CA TYR A 398 8.73 -35.00 17.81
C TYR A 398 8.90 -34.34 16.47
N TRP A 399 7.95 -33.47 16.14
CA TRP A 399 7.91 -32.75 14.89
C TRP A 399 7.97 -31.24 15.14
N PHE A 400 8.95 -30.57 14.54
CA PHE A 400 9.05 -29.12 14.58
C PHE A 400 8.71 -28.58 13.19
N VAL A 401 7.62 -27.84 13.09
CA VAL A 401 7.08 -27.37 11.82
C VAL A 401 7.26 -25.87 11.71
N HIS A 402 7.97 -25.44 10.68
CA HIS A 402 8.15 -24.04 10.32
C HIS A 402 7.42 -23.73 9.01
N VAL A 403 6.95 -22.47 8.84
CA VAL A 403 6.22 -22.04 7.64
C VAL A 403 6.77 -20.73 7.15
N ASP A 404 7.39 -20.74 5.97
CA ASP A 404 7.83 -19.59 5.22
C ASP A 404 6.82 -19.21 4.14
N VAL A 405 6.53 -17.91 4.00
CA VAL A 405 5.70 -17.39 2.93
C VAL A 405 6.59 -16.86 1.82
N MET A 406 6.51 -17.53 0.66
CA MET A 406 7.30 -17.19 -0.53
C MET A 406 6.63 -16.10 -1.37
N ASP A 407 7.43 -15.43 -2.19
CA ASP A 407 6.98 -14.38 -3.10
C ASP A 407 6.20 -14.86 -4.32
N GLU A 408 6.25 -16.16 -4.61
CA GLU A 408 5.49 -16.79 -5.67
C GLU A 408 4.06 -17.14 -5.22
N PRO A 409 3.05 -17.02 -6.10
CA PRO A 409 1.66 -17.13 -5.66
C PRO A 409 1.25 -18.55 -5.22
N TYR A 410 1.75 -19.60 -5.87
CA TYR A 410 1.28 -20.98 -5.70
C TYR A 410 2.35 -21.98 -5.29
N THR A 411 3.54 -21.52 -4.90
CA THR A 411 4.60 -22.41 -4.42
C THR A 411 4.07 -23.26 -3.26
N MET A 412 4.35 -24.54 -3.28
CA MET A 412 3.90 -25.49 -2.28
C MET A 412 4.97 -26.57 -2.10
N ASP A 413 6.11 -26.14 -1.57
CA ASP A 413 7.27 -26.97 -1.33
C ASP A 413 7.47 -27.22 0.15
N TYR A 414 8.15 -28.30 0.48
CA TYR A 414 8.57 -28.59 1.84
C TYR A 414 9.97 -29.20 1.87
N LYS A 415 10.67 -28.97 2.97
CA LYS A 415 11.97 -29.57 3.25
C LYS A 415 11.87 -30.33 4.57
N VAL A 416 12.26 -31.59 4.56
CA VAL A 416 12.34 -32.41 5.77
C VAL A 416 13.80 -32.45 6.22
N ILE A 417 14.06 -32.23 7.50
CA ILE A 417 15.37 -32.28 8.13
C ILE A 417 15.25 -33.26 9.29
N GLU A 418 15.89 -34.40 9.18
CA GLU A 418 16.01 -35.34 10.32
C GLU A 418 17.09 -34.84 11.27
N LEU A 419 16.68 -34.40 12.46
CA LEU A 419 17.60 -34.00 13.53
C LEU A 419 18.10 -35.22 14.30
N ILE A 420 17.21 -36.16 14.58
CA ILE A 420 17.56 -37.52 15.10
C ILE A 420 16.74 -38.53 14.32
N LYS A 421 17.42 -39.48 13.70
CA LYS A 421 16.82 -40.49 12.84
C LYS A 421 15.70 -41.24 13.53
N GLY A 422 14.50 -41.18 12.95
CA GLY A 422 13.32 -41.88 13.43
C GLY A 422 12.71 -41.34 14.72
N ASN A 423 13.17 -40.18 15.26
CA ASN A 423 12.66 -39.65 16.52
C ASN A 423 12.34 -38.15 16.46
N ILE A 424 13.25 -37.30 15.93
CA ILE A 424 13.09 -35.85 15.92
C ILE A 424 13.24 -35.33 14.49
N ILE A 425 12.18 -34.72 13.96
CA ILE A 425 12.11 -34.27 12.58
C ILE A 425 11.67 -32.79 12.54
N ARG A 426 12.34 -32.02 11.73
CA ARG A 426 11.92 -30.66 11.38
C ARG A 426 11.38 -30.63 9.94
N ILE A 427 10.27 -29.93 9.76
CA ILE A 427 9.66 -29.71 8.44
C ILE A 427 9.54 -28.20 8.22
N ASP A 428 10.17 -27.71 7.17
CA ASP A 428 10.06 -26.33 6.74
C ASP A 428 9.17 -26.27 5.50
N PHE A 429 7.96 -25.72 5.63
CA PHE A 429 7.04 -25.47 4.53
C PHE A 429 7.38 -24.15 3.87
N ARG A 430 7.43 -24.13 2.54
CA ARG A 430 7.56 -22.92 1.72
C ARG A 430 6.27 -22.75 0.92
N LEU A 431 5.45 -21.80 1.35
CA LEU A 431 4.12 -21.59 0.80
C LEU A 431 4.04 -20.28 0.03
N GLY A 432 3.47 -20.32 -1.16
CA GLY A 432 3.17 -19.12 -1.93
C GLY A 432 2.15 -18.22 -1.23
N PHE A 433 2.20 -16.92 -1.49
CA PHE A 433 1.36 -15.95 -0.77
C PHE A 433 -0.15 -16.13 -0.97
N ARG A 434 -0.59 -16.89 -1.99
CA ARG A 434 -2.01 -17.25 -2.21
C ARG A 434 -2.42 -18.59 -1.60
N VAL A 435 -1.46 -19.39 -1.20
CA VAL A 435 -1.74 -20.70 -0.60
C VAL A 435 -2.23 -20.48 0.83
N GLU A 436 -3.45 -20.93 1.12
CA GLU A 436 -3.97 -20.93 2.49
C GLU A 436 -3.16 -21.93 3.31
N PRO A 437 -2.50 -21.52 4.41
CA PRO A 437 -1.64 -22.40 5.20
C PRO A 437 -2.48 -23.36 6.06
N ARG A 438 -3.05 -24.38 5.40
CA ARG A 438 -3.74 -25.49 6.09
C ARG A 438 -2.72 -26.52 6.56
N ILE A 439 -1.95 -26.14 7.58
CA ILE A 439 -0.78 -26.92 8.04
C ILE A 439 -1.14 -28.36 8.35
N ASN A 440 -2.28 -28.62 8.98
CA ASN A 440 -2.76 -29.96 9.30
C ASN A 440 -2.89 -30.87 8.06
N LEU A 441 -3.43 -30.35 6.95
CA LEU A 441 -3.58 -31.11 5.70
C LEU A 441 -2.24 -31.31 5.00
N MET A 442 -1.40 -30.26 4.99
CA MET A 442 -0.08 -30.32 4.39
C MET A 442 0.85 -31.25 5.15
N PHE A 443 0.87 -31.14 6.46
CA PHE A 443 1.62 -32.02 7.34
C PHE A 443 1.22 -33.50 7.13
N ARG A 444 -0.08 -33.77 7.09
CA ARG A 444 -0.59 -35.11 6.80
C ARG A 444 -0.04 -35.66 5.48
N LYS A 445 -0.06 -34.86 4.42
CA LYS A 445 0.46 -35.26 3.11
C LYS A 445 1.95 -35.59 3.16
N VAL A 446 2.75 -34.74 3.83
CA VAL A 446 4.19 -34.99 4.01
C VAL A 446 4.44 -36.31 4.76
N VAL A 447 3.70 -36.55 5.86
CA VAL A 447 3.83 -37.80 6.61
C VAL A 447 3.42 -39.00 5.76
N GLU A 448 2.33 -38.91 4.97
CA GLU A 448 1.91 -39.96 4.03
C GLU A 448 3.00 -40.26 2.98
N ASP A 449 3.67 -39.22 2.45
CA ASP A 449 4.77 -39.39 1.49
C ASP A 449 6.01 -40.03 2.15
N MET A 450 6.38 -39.61 3.38
CA MET A 450 7.49 -40.20 4.13
C MET A 450 7.23 -41.69 4.47
N VAL A 451 5.99 -42.06 4.78
CA VAL A 451 5.59 -43.46 5.02
C VAL A 451 5.69 -44.28 3.77
N LYS A 452 5.25 -43.77 2.61
CA LYS A 452 5.37 -44.44 1.31
C LYS A 452 6.83 -44.69 0.92
N ASN A 453 7.71 -43.75 1.29
CA ASN A 453 9.14 -43.84 1.03
C ASN A 453 9.91 -44.69 2.08
N PHE A 454 9.21 -45.26 3.06
CA PHE A 454 9.80 -46.03 4.18
C PHE A 454 10.77 -45.21 5.06
N GLU A 455 10.62 -43.89 5.09
CA GLU A 455 11.42 -42.98 5.93
C GLU A 455 10.90 -42.95 7.37
N VAL A 456 9.60 -43.13 7.56
CA VAL A 456 8.93 -43.12 8.88
C VAL A 456 7.96 -44.28 8.98
N ASP A 457 8.01 -45.00 10.10
CA ASP A 457 7.02 -46.00 10.45
C ASP A 457 5.98 -45.40 11.41
N ILE A 458 4.73 -45.31 10.96
CA ILE A 458 3.60 -44.81 11.76
C ILE A 458 2.79 -45.92 12.42
N THR A 459 3.23 -47.17 12.35
CA THR A 459 2.56 -48.28 13.02
C THR A 459 2.59 -48.08 14.53
N SER A 460 1.43 -48.21 15.17
CA SER A 460 1.34 -48.10 16.61
C SER A 460 2.22 -49.19 17.28
N ARG A 461 3.12 -48.75 18.16
CA ARG A 461 3.93 -49.70 19.00
C ARG A 461 3.13 -50.39 20.10
N TYR A 462 1.79 -50.18 20.13
CA TYR A 462 0.91 -50.90 21.04
C TYR A 462 0.35 -52.16 20.36
N GLU A 463 0.65 -53.33 20.88
CA GLU A 463 0.19 -54.61 20.35
C GLU A 463 -1.34 -54.82 20.44
N SER A 464 -2.04 -54.04 21.27
CA SER A 464 -3.48 -54.17 21.48
C SER A 464 -4.38 -53.55 20.38
N LEU A 465 -3.84 -52.76 19.51
CA LEU A 465 -4.58 -52.15 18.37
C LEU A 465 -4.07 -52.80 17.08
N GLY A 466 -4.84 -53.77 16.58
CA GLY A 466 -4.49 -54.52 15.37
C GLY A 466 -4.00 -53.62 14.22
N ARG A 467 -3.16 -54.17 13.39
CA ARG A 467 -2.37 -53.59 12.28
C ARG A 467 -3.11 -52.68 11.27
N LYS A 468 -4.36 -52.28 11.51
CA LYS A 468 -5.20 -51.55 10.54
C LYS A 468 -5.73 -50.19 11.00
N ASN A 469 -5.49 -49.76 12.23
CA ASN A 469 -6.02 -48.47 12.68
C ASN A 469 -4.87 -47.45 12.83
N LEU A 470 -4.74 -46.60 11.82
CA LEU A 470 -4.13 -45.29 11.97
C LEU A 470 -4.81 -44.60 13.16
N ASP A 471 -4.06 -44.37 14.24
CA ASP A 471 -4.56 -43.66 15.41
C ASP A 471 -4.89 -42.20 14.99
N ARG A 472 -6.16 -41.94 14.68
CA ARG A 472 -6.64 -40.60 14.28
C ARG A 472 -6.48 -39.55 15.38
N LYS A 473 -6.18 -39.96 16.62
CA LYS A 473 -6.01 -39.05 17.76
C LYS A 473 -4.58 -38.55 17.94
N SER A 474 -3.60 -39.12 17.25
CA SER A 474 -2.20 -38.73 17.38
C SER A 474 -1.74 -37.64 16.39
N VAL A 475 -2.61 -37.18 15.50
CA VAL A 475 -2.35 -36.08 14.55
C VAL A 475 -3.24 -34.89 14.93
N VAL A 476 -2.83 -34.11 15.92
CA VAL A 476 -3.43 -32.80 16.26
C VAL A 476 -2.34 -31.74 16.25
#